data_3b72fae375bb1328dfea1b9065e6a4db
#
_entry.id   3b72fae375bb1328dfea1b9065e6a4db
#
_cell.length_a   1.000
_cell.length_b   1.000
_cell.length_c   1.000
_cell.angle_alpha   90.00
_cell.angle_beta   90.00
_cell.angle_gamma   90.00
#
_symmetry.space_group_name_H-M   'P 1'
#
loop_
_entity.id
_entity.type
_entity.pdbx_description
1 polymer ?
#
loop_
_entity_poly.entity_id
_entity_poly.type
_entity_poly.pdbx_seq_one_letter_code
_entity_poly.pdbx_strand_id
1 'polypeptide(L)'
;IYAYWFGNFVFDFTLYLIVAFFAAGMCMAFSISSLTEGDALTATWLLFFLYGFANIPFSYLASFLFTDYGSSQAVFYFWNFLTGGLLSVVILVLRNIGDVAGTVARALAWILRIIPAFSFGEGLINEGSLTLLSFSENSGT
;
A
#
# COMPACT_ATOMS: atom_id res chain seq x y z
N ILE A 1 -23.82 -13.60 14.85
CA ILE A 1 -22.58 -13.82 14.09
C ILE A 1 -22.19 -12.58 13.31
N TYR A 2 -23.08 -11.99 12.50
CA TYR A 2 -22.77 -10.79 11.69
C TYR A 2 -22.39 -9.58 12.55
N ALA A 3 -23.12 -9.31 13.63
CA ALA A 3 -22.81 -8.21 14.53
C ALA A 3 -21.44 -8.32 15.19
N TYR A 4 -20.97 -9.54 15.48
CA TYR A 4 -19.65 -9.79 16.02
C TYR A 4 -18.55 -9.45 15.03
N TRP A 5 -18.64 -9.94 13.80
CA TRP A 5 -17.64 -9.66 12.75
C TRP A 5 -17.63 -8.17 12.37
N PHE A 6 -18.79 -7.56 12.29
CA PHE A 6 -18.89 -6.14 12.00
C PHE A 6 -18.31 -5.27 13.13
N GLY A 7 -18.59 -5.63 14.39
CA GLY A 7 -18.04 -4.93 15.54
C GLY A 7 -16.50 -5.00 15.61
N ASN A 8 -15.93 -6.19 15.37
CA ASN A 8 -14.47 -6.34 15.30
C ASN A 8 -13.88 -5.55 14.14
N PHE A 9 -14.50 -5.59 12.97
CA PHE A 9 -14.03 -4.82 11.83
C PHE A 9 -14.01 -3.32 12.11
N VAL A 10 -15.09 -2.77 12.68
CA VAL A 10 -15.16 -1.34 13.04
C VAL A 10 -14.10 -0.97 14.06
N PHE A 11 -13.88 -1.82 15.05
CA PHE A 11 -12.85 -1.60 16.06
C PHE A 11 -11.44 -1.60 15.45
N ASP A 12 -11.10 -2.64 14.70
CA ASP A 12 -9.78 -2.78 14.07
C ASP A 12 -9.54 -1.67 13.04
N PHE A 13 -10.56 -1.30 12.28
CA PHE A 13 -10.49 -0.21 11.32
C PHE A 13 -10.28 1.15 12.01
N THR A 14 -10.91 1.37 13.15
CA THR A 14 -10.69 2.60 13.95
C THR A 14 -9.25 2.67 14.46
N LEU A 15 -8.72 1.57 15.01
CA LEU A 15 -7.32 1.50 15.44
C LEU A 15 -6.35 1.73 14.26
N TYR A 16 -6.64 1.11 13.12
CA TYR A 16 -5.86 1.33 11.90
C TYR A 16 -5.86 2.81 11.46
N LEU A 17 -7.01 3.48 11.48
CA LEU A 17 -7.12 4.91 11.12
C LEU A 17 -6.27 5.80 12.02
N ILE A 18 -6.17 5.49 13.30
CA ILE A 18 -5.28 6.22 14.23
C ILE A 18 -3.82 6.09 13.76
N VAL A 19 -3.37 4.87 13.45
CA VAL A 19 -2.01 4.63 12.96
C VAL A 19 -1.78 5.30 11.60
N ALA A 20 -2.73 5.23 10.69
CA ALA A 20 -2.67 5.88 9.38
C ALA A 20 -2.57 7.40 9.51
N PHE A 21 -3.31 7.99 10.46
CA PHE A 21 -3.24 9.41 10.76
C PHE A 21 -1.83 9.83 11.25
N PHE A 22 -1.24 9.05 12.14
CA PHE A 22 0.14 9.29 12.57
C PHE A 22 1.14 9.13 11.42
N ALA A 23 1.00 8.10 10.58
CA ALA A 23 1.86 7.89 9.42
C ALA A 23 1.78 9.07 8.42
N ALA A 24 0.58 9.53 8.10
CA ALA A 24 0.40 10.70 7.24
C ALA A 24 0.94 11.98 7.88
N GLY A 25 0.76 12.17 9.20
CA GLY A 25 1.33 13.27 9.96
C GLY A 25 2.87 13.26 9.93
N MET A 26 3.50 12.09 9.99
CA MET A 26 4.94 11.96 9.82
C MET A 26 5.38 12.35 8.40
N CYS A 27 4.66 11.92 7.35
CA CYS A 27 4.96 12.34 5.97
C CYS A 27 4.93 13.87 5.83
N MET A 28 3.97 14.54 6.46
CA MET A 28 3.90 16.01 6.51
C MET A 28 5.07 16.60 7.31
N ALA A 29 5.40 16.05 8.48
CA ALA A 29 6.48 16.55 9.32
C ALA A 29 7.85 16.44 8.65
N PHE A 30 8.08 15.42 7.85
CA PHE A 30 9.30 15.26 7.04
C PHE A 30 9.24 16.01 5.69
N SER A 31 8.18 16.76 5.44
CA SER A 31 7.99 17.54 4.21
C SER A 31 8.19 16.70 2.94
N ILE A 32 7.61 15.50 2.91
CA ILE A 32 7.65 14.65 1.73
C ILE A 32 6.66 15.20 0.71
N SER A 33 7.10 16.18 -0.09
CA SER A 33 6.25 16.92 -1.04
C SER A 33 5.51 16.01 -2.02
N SER A 34 6.14 14.91 -2.43
CA SER A 34 5.54 13.90 -3.32
C SER A 34 4.27 13.24 -2.77
N LEU A 35 4.01 13.31 -1.48
CA LEU A 35 2.85 12.69 -0.83
C LEU A 35 1.92 13.71 -0.15
N THR A 36 2.36 14.97 -0.01
CA THR A 36 1.67 15.95 0.84
C THR A 36 1.25 17.23 0.11
N GLU A 37 1.72 17.46 -1.10
CA GLU A 37 1.40 18.69 -1.85
C GLU A 37 0.23 18.49 -2.81
N GLY A 38 -0.67 19.48 -2.83
CA GLY A 38 -1.79 19.54 -3.77
C GLY A 38 -2.70 18.32 -3.75
N ASP A 39 -2.95 17.76 -4.92
CA ASP A 39 -3.83 16.60 -5.10
C ASP A 39 -3.21 15.30 -4.56
N ALA A 40 -1.88 15.23 -4.40
CA ALA A 40 -1.19 14.06 -3.86
C ALA A 40 -1.57 13.78 -2.39
N LEU A 41 -1.85 14.82 -1.60
CA LEU A 41 -2.35 14.64 -0.23
C LEU A 41 -3.68 13.88 -0.20
N THR A 42 -4.61 14.24 -1.08
CA THR A 42 -5.92 13.58 -1.18
C THR A 42 -5.78 12.13 -1.65
N ALA A 43 -4.93 11.89 -2.65
CA ALA A 43 -4.65 10.55 -3.16
C ALA A 43 -3.98 9.67 -2.10
N THR A 44 -3.02 10.21 -1.35
CA THR A 44 -2.35 9.53 -0.24
C THR A 44 -3.36 9.11 0.85
N TRP A 45 -4.24 10.02 1.29
CA TRP A 45 -5.29 9.70 2.25
C TRP A 45 -6.24 8.63 1.75
N LEU A 46 -6.63 8.71 0.49
CA LEU A 46 -7.51 7.70 -0.14
C LEU A 46 -6.82 6.33 -0.20
N LEU A 47 -5.54 6.29 -0.52
CA LEU A 47 -4.75 5.05 -0.50
C LEU A 47 -4.68 4.43 0.88
N PHE A 48 -4.40 5.22 1.93
CA PHE A 48 -4.40 4.72 3.32
C PHE A 48 -5.78 4.18 3.70
N PHE A 49 -6.84 4.91 3.40
CA PHE A 49 -8.19 4.49 3.73
C PHE A 49 -8.58 3.17 3.04
N LEU A 50 -8.37 3.07 1.73
CA LEU A 50 -8.68 1.88 0.95
C LEU A 50 -7.83 0.67 1.36
N TYR A 51 -6.56 0.91 1.66
CA TYR A 51 -5.68 -0.14 2.15
C TYR A 51 -6.19 -0.74 3.46
N GLY A 52 -6.50 0.07 4.47
CA GLY A 52 -7.05 -0.43 5.73
C GLY A 52 -8.35 -1.18 5.55
N PHE A 53 -9.24 -0.63 4.72
CA PHE A 53 -10.52 -1.26 4.43
C PHE A 53 -10.39 -2.63 3.75
N ALA A 54 -9.41 -2.81 2.87
CA ALA A 54 -9.14 -4.07 2.18
C ALA A 54 -8.28 -5.03 3.00
N ASN A 55 -7.27 -4.52 3.72
CA ASN A 55 -6.29 -5.35 4.42
C ASN A 55 -6.86 -6.02 5.67
N ILE A 56 -7.81 -5.40 6.37
CA ILE A 56 -8.42 -5.98 7.58
C ILE A 56 -9.21 -7.24 7.25
N PRO A 57 -10.18 -7.25 6.30
CA PRO A 57 -10.84 -8.48 5.91
C PRO A 57 -9.88 -9.53 5.33
N PHE A 58 -8.87 -9.09 4.60
CA PHE A 58 -7.84 -9.97 4.06
C PHE A 58 -7.05 -10.67 5.18
N SER A 59 -6.70 -9.95 6.26
CA SER A 59 -6.04 -10.55 7.41
C SER A 59 -6.93 -11.54 8.16
N TYR A 60 -8.24 -11.28 8.24
CA TYR A 60 -9.18 -12.25 8.80
C TYR A 60 -9.23 -13.54 7.97
N LEU A 61 -9.30 -13.43 6.64
CA LEU A 61 -9.24 -14.60 5.77
C LEU A 61 -7.93 -15.37 5.91
N ALA A 62 -6.81 -14.66 5.97
CA ALA A 62 -5.50 -15.27 6.14
C ALA A 62 -5.35 -15.97 7.49
N SER A 63 -5.99 -15.47 8.55
CA SER A 63 -5.92 -16.10 9.89
C SER A 63 -6.50 -17.50 9.93
N PHE A 64 -7.45 -17.85 9.05
CA PHE A 64 -7.99 -19.21 8.95
C PHE A 64 -7.00 -20.25 8.43
N LEU A 65 -5.89 -19.81 7.83
CA LEU A 65 -4.84 -20.70 7.33
C LEU A 65 -3.88 -21.16 8.44
N PHE A 66 -3.95 -20.56 9.61
CA PHE A 66 -3.03 -20.79 10.72
C PHE A 66 -3.76 -21.30 11.95
N THR A 67 -3.13 -22.23 12.65
CA THR A 67 -3.63 -22.78 13.93
C THR A 67 -3.04 -22.07 15.14
N ASP A 68 -1.90 -21.39 14.97
CA ASP A 68 -1.19 -20.68 16.03
C ASP A 68 -1.15 -19.16 15.74
N TYR A 69 -1.59 -18.39 16.74
CA TYR A 69 -1.72 -16.92 16.62
C TYR A 69 -0.37 -16.22 16.40
N GLY A 70 0.67 -16.60 17.15
CA GLY A 70 1.98 -15.95 17.07
C GLY A 70 2.64 -16.15 15.71
N SER A 71 2.60 -17.36 15.19
CA SER A 71 3.12 -17.70 13.85
C SER A 71 2.33 -17.00 12.75
N SER A 72 1.01 -16.94 12.88
CA SER A 72 0.12 -16.25 11.95
C SER A 72 0.50 -14.76 11.81
N GLN A 73 0.69 -14.08 12.94
CA GLN A 73 1.02 -12.65 12.95
C GLN A 73 2.38 -12.37 12.31
N ALA A 74 3.41 -13.16 12.64
CA ALA A 74 4.75 -13.01 12.07
C ALA A 74 4.76 -13.22 10.55
N VAL A 75 4.11 -14.28 10.08
CA VAL A 75 4.01 -14.57 8.65
C VAL A 75 3.23 -13.47 7.92
N PHE A 76 2.16 -12.96 8.52
CA PHE A 76 1.36 -11.90 7.92
C PHE A 76 2.13 -10.58 7.79
N TYR A 77 2.91 -10.18 8.80
CA TYR A 77 3.79 -9.01 8.71
C TYR A 77 4.86 -9.18 7.65
N PHE A 78 5.52 -10.34 7.62
CA PHE A 78 6.52 -10.66 6.60
C PHE A 78 5.91 -10.64 5.19
N TRP A 79 4.72 -11.21 5.02
CA TRP A 79 3.99 -11.22 3.75
C TRP A 79 3.65 -9.80 3.25
N ASN A 80 3.13 -8.95 4.14
CA ASN A 80 2.82 -7.56 3.80
C ASN A 80 4.09 -6.77 3.44
N PHE A 81 5.19 -6.97 4.16
CA PHE A 81 6.47 -6.35 3.84
C PHE A 81 7.01 -6.83 2.49
N LEU A 82 6.96 -8.13 2.24
CA LEU A 82 7.43 -8.71 0.98
C LEU A 82 6.61 -8.21 -0.22
N THR A 83 5.29 -8.26 -0.12
CA THR A 83 4.39 -7.91 -1.23
C THR A 83 4.25 -6.40 -1.41
N GLY A 84 4.03 -5.65 -0.35
CA GLY A 84 3.83 -4.20 -0.38
C GLY A 84 5.11 -3.40 -0.58
N GLY A 85 6.20 -3.81 0.06
CA GLY A 85 7.49 -3.14 -0.05
C GLY A 85 8.32 -3.67 -1.20
N LEU A 86 8.89 -4.86 -0.99
CA LEU A 86 9.94 -5.40 -1.87
C LEU A 86 9.41 -5.68 -3.28
N LEU A 87 8.27 -6.34 -3.40
CA LEU A 87 7.74 -6.77 -4.70
C LEU A 87 7.25 -5.58 -5.53
N SER A 88 6.70 -4.55 -4.92
CA SER A 88 6.31 -3.32 -5.61
C SER A 88 7.51 -2.60 -6.23
N VAL A 89 8.63 -2.53 -5.50
CA VAL A 89 9.88 -1.94 -6.01
C VAL A 89 10.47 -2.79 -7.13
N VAL A 90 10.49 -4.12 -6.97
CA VAL A 90 10.99 -5.03 -8.03
C VAL A 90 10.19 -4.87 -9.33
N ILE A 91 8.86 -4.81 -9.24
CA ILE A 91 8.00 -4.59 -10.42
C ILE A 91 8.28 -3.23 -11.06
N LEU A 92 8.48 -2.18 -10.26
CA LEU A 92 8.85 -0.86 -10.79
C LEU A 92 10.17 -0.92 -11.57
N VAL A 93 11.20 -1.53 -10.99
CA VAL A 93 12.52 -1.67 -11.64
C VAL A 93 12.40 -2.48 -12.94
N LEU A 94 11.70 -3.61 -12.91
CA LEU A 94 11.50 -4.45 -14.10
C LEU A 94 10.77 -3.73 -15.23
N ARG A 95 9.85 -2.83 -14.93
CA ARG A 95 9.16 -2.01 -15.94
C ARG A 95 10.12 -1.10 -16.72
N ASN A 96 11.25 -0.74 -16.13
CA ASN A 96 12.22 0.20 -16.70
C ASN A 96 13.44 -0.48 -17.37
N ILE A 97 13.61 -1.80 -17.23
CA ILE A 97 14.82 -2.51 -17.73
C ILE A 97 14.71 -2.84 -19.24
N GLY A 98 13.50 -2.97 -19.79
CA GLY A 98 13.36 -3.30 -21.24
C GLY A 98 11.97 -3.84 -21.58
N ASP A 99 11.69 -3.96 -22.89
CA ASP A 99 10.35 -4.24 -23.40
C ASP A 99 9.79 -5.59 -22.95
N VAL A 100 10.61 -6.64 -22.97
CA VAL A 100 10.19 -7.99 -22.56
C VAL A 100 9.98 -8.04 -21.04
N ALA A 101 10.95 -7.55 -20.27
CA ALA A 101 10.85 -7.49 -18.81
C ALA A 101 9.68 -6.61 -18.36
N GLY A 102 9.48 -5.47 -19.01
CA GLY A 102 8.36 -4.57 -18.75
C GLY A 102 6.99 -5.19 -19.05
N THR A 103 6.88 -6.03 -20.09
CA THR A 103 5.63 -6.74 -20.40
C THR A 103 5.31 -7.79 -19.33
N VAL A 104 6.30 -8.59 -18.94
CA VAL A 104 6.15 -9.57 -17.85
C VAL A 104 5.80 -8.88 -16.53
N ALA A 105 6.48 -7.77 -16.21
CA ALA A 105 6.22 -7.00 -14.99
C ALA A 105 4.78 -6.46 -14.96
N ARG A 106 4.25 -5.96 -16.06
CA ARG A 106 2.86 -5.51 -16.16
C ARG A 106 1.86 -6.64 -15.96
N ALA A 107 2.11 -7.81 -16.54
CA ALA A 107 1.25 -8.98 -16.36
C ALA A 107 1.26 -9.47 -14.90
N LEU A 108 2.43 -9.55 -14.27
CA LEU A 108 2.58 -9.90 -12.86
C LEU A 108 1.89 -8.89 -11.94
N ALA A 109 2.06 -7.59 -12.20
CA ALA A 109 1.40 -6.54 -11.43
C ALA A 109 -0.13 -6.67 -11.46
N TRP A 110 -0.72 -7.04 -12.59
CA TRP A 110 -2.15 -7.26 -12.69
C TRP A 110 -2.65 -8.35 -11.73
N ILE A 111 -1.91 -9.45 -11.61
CA ILE A 111 -2.24 -10.55 -10.70
C ILE A 111 -2.01 -10.11 -9.23
N LEU A 112 -0.90 -9.44 -8.97
CA LEU A 112 -0.51 -9.02 -7.62
C LEU A 112 -1.41 -7.92 -7.03
N ARG A 113 -2.11 -7.16 -7.86
CA ARG A 113 -3.09 -6.14 -7.42
C ARG A 113 -4.26 -6.71 -6.62
N ILE A 114 -4.50 -8.01 -6.65
CA ILE A 114 -5.46 -8.69 -5.77
C ILE A 114 -5.01 -8.59 -4.30
N ILE A 115 -3.70 -8.48 -4.05
CA ILE A 115 -3.12 -8.36 -2.71
C ILE A 115 -3.14 -6.89 -2.29
N PRO A 116 -3.85 -6.53 -1.19
CA PRO A 116 -3.99 -5.14 -0.77
C PRO A 116 -2.66 -4.44 -0.52
N ALA A 117 -1.69 -5.15 0.09
CA ALA A 117 -0.37 -4.60 0.37
C ALA A 117 0.40 -4.21 -0.90
N PHE A 118 0.32 -5.03 -1.96
CA PHE A 118 0.94 -4.72 -3.25
C PHE A 118 0.30 -3.48 -3.90
N SER A 119 -1.03 -3.43 -3.95
CA SER A 119 -1.77 -2.28 -4.50
C SER A 119 -1.45 -0.98 -3.78
N PHE A 120 -1.30 -1.03 -2.46
CA PHE A 120 -0.89 0.11 -1.65
C PHE A 120 0.53 0.56 -1.97
N GLY A 121 1.51 -0.37 -2.02
CA GLY A 121 2.89 -0.07 -2.36
C GLY A 121 3.04 0.49 -3.79
N GLU A 122 2.37 -0.12 -4.77
CA GLU A 122 2.34 0.39 -6.15
C GLU A 122 1.72 1.80 -6.23
N GLY A 123 0.65 2.05 -5.47
CA GLY A 123 0.00 3.35 -5.39
C GLY A 123 0.93 4.45 -4.88
N LEU A 124 1.62 4.22 -3.76
CA LEU A 124 2.58 5.17 -3.19
C LEU A 124 3.75 5.45 -4.14
N ILE A 125 4.25 4.43 -4.84
CA ILE A 125 5.34 4.59 -5.81
C ILE A 125 4.87 5.44 -7.00
N ASN A 126 3.65 5.21 -7.50
CA ASN A 126 3.11 5.98 -8.61
C ASN A 126 2.92 7.45 -8.23
N GLU A 127 2.37 7.75 -7.05
CA GLU A 127 2.25 9.13 -6.54
C GLU A 127 3.62 9.81 -6.45
N GLY A 128 4.62 9.14 -5.88
CA GLY A 128 5.98 9.66 -5.79
C GLY A 128 6.60 9.94 -7.16
N SER A 129 6.38 9.08 -8.15
CA SER A 129 6.92 9.24 -9.50
C SER A 129 6.26 10.38 -10.28
N LEU A 130 4.95 10.56 -10.16
CA LEU A 130 4.21 11.65 -10.81
C LEU A 130 4.69 13.01 -10.30
N THR A 131 4.90 13.13 -9.00
CA THR A 131 5.39 14.37 -8.42
C THR A 131 6.81 14.71 -8.88
N LEU A 132 7.70 13.72 -8.97
CA LEU A 132 9.05 13.93 -9.49
C LEU A 132 9.05 14.38 -10.96
N LEU A 133 8.16 13.85 -11.78
CA LEU A 133 8.01 14.25 -13.18
C LEU A 133 7.53 15.71 -13.28
N SER A 134 6.55 16.12 -12.47
CA SER A 134 6.05 17.49 -12.45
C SER A 134 7.11 18.51 -12.02
N PHE A 135 7.97 18.16 -11.07
CA PHE A 135 9.12 19.00 -10.69
C PHE A 135 10.15 19.14 -11.82
N SER A 136 10.43 18.05 -12.54
CA SER A 136 11.38 18.08 -13.66
C SER A 136 10.89 18.96 -14.82
N GLU A 137 9.59 18.97 -15.08
CA GLU A 137 8.95 19.80 -16.11
C GLU A 137 9.00 21.29 -15.75
N ASN A 138 8.72 21.63 -14.48
CA ASN A 138 8.75 23.01 -14.00
C ASN A 138 10.18 23.59 -13.83
N SER A 139 11.19 22.75 -13.68
CA SER A 139 12.59 23.17 -13.54
C SER A 139 13.33 23.30 -14.88
N GLY A 140 12.73 22.84 -15.97
CA GLY A 140 13.29 22.90 -17.33
C GLY A 140 12.91 24.14 -18.14
N THR A 141 12.15 25.08 -17.55
CA THR A 141 11.83 26.40 -18.07
C THR A 141 12.61 27.48 -17.34
#